data_0b181d241bfacb41893794d85f705155
#
_entry.id   0b181d241bfacb41893794d85f705155
#
_cell.length_a   1.000
_cell.length_b   1.000
_cell.length_c   1.000
_cell.angle_alpha   90.00
_cell.angle_beta   90.00
_cell.angle_gamma   90.00
#
_symmetry.space_group_name_H-M   'P 1'
#
loop_
_entity.id
_entity.type
_entity.pdbx_description
1 polymer ?
#
loop_
_entity_poly.entity_id
_entity_poly.type
_entity_poly.pdbx_seq_one_letter_code
_entity_poly.pdbx_strand_id
1 'polypeptide(L)'
;VNKLVLGDNLEILKSLESESVDLIYLDPPFFSNRNYEVIWGDKGEVRSFEDRWVGGIDHYIAWLKERVEQMYRILKPTGSIFLHCDWHANAYIRVLILDKIFGEKNFRGEIIWQRAQAHNDAKKKLAVLSDTIWYFSKTNKTTYNPIYSSLGNASQKMFNKQDERGSYYYIVLTAPNIRYGESGQAWRGYNPTDIGRHWAVPNSTIEEFVGKDICNSMGVIEKLELLYEKGFIAFSKNGIPRVKKYLDQSKGVIVGNIWVDIVFGSSSKERLGYPTQKPELLLERIINMASNEGDVILDPFVGGGTTVAVAEKLKRQWIGIDQSVQAVKVSQFRLDKQRDLFSKPFVVQLHKYDYDTLRYSDAFEFESFIVTQYGGISNAKQRGDFGIDGKTKEGIAIQVKRSDNIGRNVIDNFFSAIQRFDRNLFIKNKEEKKPVGVLIAFSFGKGAHQEVARLKNEENLIIQLLEVKDIIPIAKKPVLTLEFKDLGLDAKELREIEFTATGKSDAGIEFYAWNFAYEEEAGFKADVMIDKEGKQTHKFRAGNHSIAVKVVDNDGLESLEVVKLKVNGVVKVTE
;
A
#
# COMPACT_ATOMS: atom_id res chain seq x y z
N VAL A 1 -12.03 -4.15 -0.97
CA VAL A 1 -11.31 -4.62 -2.17
C VAL A 1 -9.94 -3.95 -2.18
N ASN A 2 -8.87 -4.74 -2.31
CA ASN A 2 -7.50 -4.24 -2.41
C ASN A 2 -7.29 -3.49 -3.73
N LYS A 3 -6.66 -2.30 -3.68
CA LYS A 3 -6.50 -1.42 -4.85
C LYS A 3 -5.11 -0.79 -4.93
N LEU A 4 -4.53 -0.81 -6.13
CA LEU A 4 -3.46 0.11 -6.54
C LEU A 4 -4.06 1.18 -7.45
N VAL A 5 -3.80 2.45 -7.18
CA VAL A 5 -4.37 3.56 -7.94
C VAL A 5 -3.25 4.47 -8.44
N LEU A 6 -3.19 4.65 -9.75
CA LEU A 6 -2.31 5.65 -10.39
C LEU A 6 -3.06 6.98 -10.49
N GLY A 7 -2.56 8.01 -9.81
CA GLY A 7 -3.14 9.36 -9.87
C GLY A 7 -2.71 10.28 -8.74
N ASP A 8 -3.17 11.52 -8.75
CA ASP A 8 -2.96 12.45 -7.63
C ASP A 8 -3.72 11.97 -6.39
N ASN A 9 -2.97 11.77 -5.32
CA ASN A 9 -3.54 11.23 -4.09
C ASN A 9 -4.57 12.17 -3.42
N LEU A 10 -4.47 13.48 -3.59
CA LEU A 10 -5.47 14.40 -3.03
C LEU A 10 -6.85 14.16 -3.62
N GLU A 11 -6.95 14.01 -4.94
CA GLU A 11 -8.21 13.76 -5.62
C GLU A 11 -8.79 12.37 -5.27
N ILE A 12 -7.92 11.38 -5.18
CA ILE A 12 -8.32 10.02 -4.78
C ILE A 12 -8.78 10.00 -3.31
N LEU A 13 -8.03 10.65 -2.40
CA LEU A 13 -8.41 10.77 -0.99
C LEU A 13 -9.78 11.43 -0.82
N LYS A 14 -10.10 12.49 -1.59
CA LYS A 14 -11.42 13.14 -1.57
C LYS A 14 -12.56 12.19 -1.96
N SER A 15 -12.31 11.22 -2.83
CA SER A 15 -13.29 10.24 -3.30
C SER A 15 -13.53 9.08 -2.32
N LEU A 16 -12.63 8.84 -1.36
CA LEU A 16 -12.78 7.79 -0.37
C LEU A 16 -13.83 8.17 0.69
N GLU A 17 -14.57 7.16 1.16
CA GLU A 17 -15.57 7.34 2.21
C GLU A 17 -14.94 7.77 3.53
N SER A 18 -15.64 8.63 4.27
CA SER A 18 -15.23 9.01 5.63
C SER A 18 -15.24 7.79 6.54
N GLU A 19 -14.28 7.73 7.47
CA GLU A 19 -14.18 6.69 8.49
C GLU A 19 -14.12 5.25 7.93
N SER A 20 -13.42 5.09 6.79
CA SER A 20 -13.28 3.81 6.08
C SER A 20 -11.92 3.13 6.29
N VAL A 21 -10.90 3.85 6.79
CA VAL A 21 -9.51 3.39 6.90
C VAL A 21 -9.10 3.23 8.38
N ASP A 22 -8.40 2.12 8.70
CA ASP A 22 -7.95 1.82 10.06
C ASP A 22 -6.53 2.34 10.33
N LEU A 23 -5.65 2.25 9.35
CA LEU A 23 -4.26 2.69 9.47
C LEU A 23 -3.80 3.39 8.19
N ILE A 24 -3.16 4.53 8.36
CA ILE A 24 -2.46 5.23 7.28
C ILE A 24 -0.96 5.24 7.60
N TYR A 25 -0.16 4.71 6.70
CA TYR A 25 1.28 4.95 6.65
C TYR A 25 1.58 5.79 5.42
N LEU A 26 2.34 6.85 5.58
CA LEU A 26 2.77 7.66 4.46
C LEU A 26 4.24 8.04 4.56
N ASP A 27 4.91 7.96 3.42
CA ASP A 27 6.31 8.34 3.19
C ASP A 27 6.33 9.36 2.04
N PRO A 28 5.89 10.61 2.31
CA PRO A 28 5.79 11.63 1.28
C PRO A 28 7.17 12.04 0.76
N PRO A 29 7.29 12.64 -0.43
CA PRO A 29 8.54 13.23 -0.87
C PRO A 29 9.12 14.14 0.20
N PHE A 30 10.37 13.90 0.61
CA PHE A 30 11.00 14.71 1.67
C PHE A 30 11.34 16.10 1.13
N PHE A 31 11.21 17.10 1.99
CA PHE A 31 11.68 18.45 1.72
C PHE A 31 13.22 18.51 1.77
N SER A 32 13.88 17.72 0.94
CA SER A 32 15.33 17.73 0.83
C SER A 32 15.71 18.33 -0.53
N ASN A 33 16.48 19.41 -0.54
CA ASN A 33 17.09 19.99 -1.75
C ASN A 33 18.14 19.07 -2.40
N ARG A 34 17.99 17.75 -2.26
CA ARG A 34 18.90 16.78 -2.85
C ARG A 34 18.32 16.22 -4.13
N ASN A 35 19.09 16.29 -5.21
CA ASN A 35 18.87 15.67 -6.52
C ASN A 35 18.74 14.12 -6.50
N TYR A 36 18.29 13.51 -5.39
CA TYR A 36 18.12 12.05 -5.31
C TYR A 36 16.96 11.52 -6.14
N GLU A 37 15.97 12.36 -6.42
CA GLU A 37 14.79 11.99 -7.20
C GLU A 37 14.96 12.27 -8.70
N VAL A 38 16.02 12.99 -9.06
CA VAL A 38 16.40 13.32 -10.45
C VAL A 38 16.88 12.10 -11.24
N ILE A 39 17.28 11.01 -10.57
CA ILE A 39 17.86 9.84 -11.23
C ILE A 39 16.79 8.93 -11.86
N TRP A 40 15.51 9.05 -11.46
CA TRP A 40 14.48 8.06 -11.76
C TRP A 40 13.17 8.60 -12.37
N GLY A 41 13.03 9.90 -12.50
CA GLY A 41 11.93 10.55 -13.20
C GLY A 41 12.32 10.96 -14.62
N ASP A 42 11.34 11.05 -15.52
CA ASP A 42 11.47 11.78 -16.77
C ASP A 42 11.88 13.25 -16.45
N LYS A 43 12.59 13.91 -17.38
CA LYS A 43 12.96 15.33 -17.22
C LYS A 43 11.75 16.23 -16.93
N GLY A 44 10.55 15.80 -17.31
CA GLY A 44 9.28 16.44 -16.99
C GLY A 44 8.87 16.27 -15.52
N GLU A 45 9.04 15.08 -14.94
CA GLU A 45 8.78 14.82 -13.51
C GLU A 45 9.77 15.54 -12.60
N VAL A 46 11.04 15.58 -13.01
CA VAL A 46 12.10 16.34 -12.33
C VAL A 46 11.76 17.82 -12.27
N ARG A 47 11.37 18.42 -13.40
CA ARG A 47 10.94 19.83 -13.44
C ARG A 47 9.69 20.07 -12.59
N SER A 48 8.70 19.17 -12.64
CA SER A 48 7.49 19.31 -11.82
C SER A 48 7.78 19.18 -10.33
N PHE A 49 8.84 18.46 -9.96
CA PHE A 49 9.28 18.32 -8.57
C PHE A 49 10.06 19.56 -8.10
N GLU A 50 11.01 20.07 -8.90
CA GLU A 50 11.72 21.32 -8.62
C GLU A 50 10.78 22.52 -8.57
N ASP A 51 9.84 22.65 -9.53
CA ASP A 51 8.83 23.70 -9.56
C ASP A 51 7.82 23.58 -8.40
N ARG A 52 7.55 22.38 -7.89
CA ARG A 52 6.61 22.13 -6.80
C ARG A 52 7.04 22.79 -5.49
N TRP A 53 8.33 22.94 -5.26
CA TRP A 53 8.88 23.52 -4.03
C TRP A 53 9.42 24.94 -4.19
N VAL A 54 9.13 25.62 -5.29
CA VAL A 54 9.40 27.07 -5.52
C VAL A 54 8.63 27.93 -4.52
N GLY A 55 8.38 27.68 -3.39
CA GLY A 55 7.78 28.45 -2.30
C GLY A 55 8.39 28.07 -0.95
N GLY A 56 9.41 27.21 -0.98
CA GLY A 56 10.10 26.78 0.24
C GLY A 56 9.25 25.87 1.13
N ILE A 57 9.61 25.86 2.41
CA ILE A 57 8.97 24.99 3.42
C ILE A 57 7.47 25.27 3.58
N ASP A 58 7.05 26.53 3.46
CA ASP A 58 5.64 26.91 3.64
C ASP A 58 4.76 26.28 2.55
N HIS A 59 5.24 26.26 1.31
CA HIS A 59 4.54 25.60 0.20
C HIS A 59 4.43 24.09 0.42
N TYR A 60 5.53 23.45 0.84
CA TYR A 60 5.53 22.03 1.19
C TYR A 60 4.52 21.71 2.30
N ILE A 61 4.52 22.49 3.36
CA ILE A 61 3.62 22.31 4.49
C ILE A 61 2.15 22.49 4.07
N ALA A 62 1.85 23.51 3.26
CA ALA A 62 0.49 23.72 2.74
C ALA A 62 0.02 22.53 1.89
N TRP A 63 0.87 22.06 0.96
CA TRP A 63 0.60 20.90 0.10
C TRP A 63 0.35 19.61 0.89
N LEU A 64 1.17 19.34 1.91
CA LEU A 64 1.03 18.13 2.74
C LEU A 64 -0.19 18.24 3.66
N LYS A 65 -0.47 19.43 4.18
CA LYS A 65 -1.59 19.68 5.09
C LYS A 65 -2.94 19.35 4.46
N GLU A 66 -3.21 19.77 3.23
CA GLU A 66 -4.46 19.46 2.51
C GLU A 66 -4.69 17.95 2.41
N ARG A 67 -3.65 17.18 2.19
CA ARG A 67 -3.70 15.71 2.11
C ARG A 67 -3.96 15.08 3.47
N VAL A 68 -3.28 15.56 4.51
CA VAL A 68 -3.45 15.07 5.87
C VAL A 68 -4.85 15.39 6.42
N GLU A 69 -5.47 16.53 6.04
CA GLU A 69 -6.86 16.84 6.36
C GLU A 69 -7.83 15.78 5.78
N GLN A 70 -7.63 15.37 4.53
CA GLN A 70 -8.42 14.29 3.94
C GLN A 70 -8.13 12.93 4.61
N MET A 71 -6.88 12.65 4.94
CA MET A 71 -6.51 11.44 5.69
C MET A 71 -7.18 11.38 7.06
N TYR A 72 -7.26 12.49 7.77
CA TYR A 72 -8.00 12.57 9.04
C TYR A 72 -9.49 12.28 8.87
N ARG A 73 -10.11 12.80 7.79
CA ARG A 73 -11.52 12.54 7.48
C ARG A 73 -11.81 11.06 7.27
N ILE A 74 -10.97 10.39 6.47
CA ILE A 74 -11.17 8.98 6.11
C ILE A 74 -10.74 7.99 7.18
N LEU A 75 -9.92 8.38 8.17
CA LEU A 75 -9.59 7.53 9.31
C LEU A 75 -10.81 7.23 10.16
N LYS A 76 -10.97 5.97 10.58
CA LYS A 76 -11.94 5.57 11.60
C LYS A 76 -11.62 6.20 12.96
N PRO A 77 -12.58 6.32 13.89
CA PRO A 77 -12.31 6.82 15.25
C PRO A 77 -11.22 6.05 15.99
N THR A 78 -11.03 4.76 15.69
CA THR A 78 -9.98 3.89 16.23
C THR A 78 -8.68 3.95 15.44
N GLY A 79 -8.69 4.63 14.30
CA GLY A 79 -7.61 4.63 13.32
C GLY A 79 -6.41 5.48 13.71
N SER A 80 -5.28 5.18 13.09
CA SER A 80 -3.98 5.78 13.35
C SER A 80 -3.27 6.22 12.08
N ILE A 81 -2.41 7.22 12.20
CA ILE A 81 -1.54 7.71 11.13
C ILE A 81 -0.07 7.62 11.55
N PHE A 82 0.77 7.15 10.62
CA PHE A 82 2.23 7.12 10.75
C PHE A 82 2.81 7.93 9.60
N LEU A 83 3.35 9.10 9.91
CA LEU A 83 3.95 10.00 8.93
C LEU A 83 5.46 9.96 9.04
N HIS A 84 6.10 9.42 8.01
CA HIS A 84 7.54 9.30 7.90
C HIS A 84 8.13 10.57 7.30
N CYS A 85 9.17 11.10 7.90
CA CYS A 85 9.87 12.28 7.41
C CYS A 85 11.33 12.30 7.87
N ASP A 86 12.13 13.11 7.19
CA ASP A 86 13.49 13.40 7.61
C ASP A 86 13.56 14.68 8.47
N TRP A 87 14.76 15.02 8.92
CA TRP A 87 15.00 16.14 9.80
C TRP A 87 14.68 17.53 9.19
N HIS A 88 14.58 17.66 7.84
CA HIS A 88 14.35 18.96 7.20
C HIS A 88 12.96 19.53 7.50
N ALA A 89 11.95 18.68 7.56
CA ALA A 89 10.57 19.09 7.74
C ALA A 89 9.90 18.55 9.02
N ASN A 90 10.53 17.66 9.78
CA ASN A 90 9.90 16.94 10.88
C ASN A 90 9.24 17.86 11.92
N ALA A 91 9.92 18.92 12.36
CA ALA A 91 9.40 19.86 13.35
C ALA A 91 8.19 20.65 12.81
N TYR A 92 8.26 21.09 11.55
CA TYR A 92 7.16 21.81 10.89
C TYR A 92 5.93 20.92 10.70
N ILE A 93 6.13 19.67 10.25
CA ILE A 93 5.06 18.67 10.11
C ILE A 93 4.36 18.46 11.45
N ARG A 94 5.13 18.25 12.53
CA ARG A 94 4.57 18.04 13.86
C ARG A 94 3.69 19.22 14.29
N VAL A 95 4.25 20.43 14.29
CA VAL A 95 3.61 21.61 14.90
C VAL A 95 2.53 22.21 14.00
N LEU A 96 2.76 22.29 12.69
CA LEU A 96 1.88 22.98 11.76
C LEU A 96 0.79 22.10 11.14
N ILE A 97 0.98 20.78 11.14
CA ILE A 97 0.04 19.83 10.54
C ILE A 97 -0.57 18.92 11.61
N LEU A 98 0.24 18.04 12.21
CA LEU A 98 -0.29 16.94 13.02
C LEU A 98 -0.93 17.43 14.32
N ASP A 99 -0.29 18.33 15.07
CA ASP A 99 -0.86 18.89 16.30
C ASP A 99 -2.12 19.74 16.03
N LYS A 100 -2.22 20.36 14.83
CA LYS A 100 -3.39 21.16 14.44
C LYS A 100 -4.58 20.32 14.00
N ILE A 101 -4.33 19.22 13.26
CA ILE A 101 -5.39 18.39 12.68
C ILE A 101 -5.84 17.30 13.67
N PHE A 102 -4.91 16.60 14.30
CA PHE A 102 -5.20 15.51 15.24
C PHE A 102 -5.36 16.00 16.69
N GLY A 103 -4.70 17.10 17.05
CA GLY A 103 -4.61 17.60 18.42
C GLY A 103 -3.51 16.90 19.23
N GLU A 104 -2.82 17.65 20.10
CA GLU A 104 -1.71 17.15 20.91
C GLU A 104 -2.09 15.96 21.81
N LYS A 105 -3.34 15.88 22.27
CA LYS A 105 -3.86 14.77 23.11
C LYS A 105 -3.86 13.43 22.38
N ASN A 106 -3.85 13.45 21.07
CA ASN A 106 -3.85 12.27 20.21
C ASN A 106 -2.47 11.87 19.70
N PHE A 107 -1.43 12.54 20.16
CA PHE A 107 -0.04 12.11 19.98
C PHE A 107 0.19 10.77 20.69
N ARG A 108 0.75 9.79 19.98
CA ARG A 108 1.02 8.44 20.49
C ARG A 108 2.50 8.12 20.59
N GLY A 109 3.33 8.76 19.79
CA GLY A 109 4.77 8.59 19.86
C GLY A 109 5.53 9.23 18.70
N GLU A 110 6.81 9.43 18.94
CA GLU A 110 7.82 9.76 17.94
C GLU A 110 8.73 8.54 17.79
N ILE A 111 8.72 7.90 16.64
CA ILE A 111 9.62 6.78 16.34
C ILE A 111 10.87 7.33 15.67
N ILE A 112 12.02 7.07 16.27
CA ILE A 112 13.32 7.36 15.70
C ILE A 112 13.85 6.07 15.09
N TRP A 113 13.82 5.97 13.76
CA TRP A 113 14.33 4.81 13.06
C TRP A 113 15.74 5.05 12.53
N GLN A 114 16.70 4.24 12.99
CA GLN A 114 18.07 4.26 12.48
C GLN A 114 18.12 3.53 11.13
N ARG A 115 18.19 4.30 10.03
CA ARG A 115 18.20 3.79 8.65
C ARG A 115 19.60 3.50 8.10
N ALA A 116 20.64 4.08 8.70
CA ALA A 116 22.01 3.98 8.24
C ALA A 116 23.01 3.86 9.41
N GLN A 117 24.19 3.38 9.10
CA GLN A 117 25.33 3.40 10.04
C GLN A 117 26.22 4.61 9.76
N ALA A 118 26.96 5.07 10.78
CA ALA A 118 27.88 6.19 10.64
C ALA A 118 29.05 5.83 9.69
N HIS A 119 29.37 6.76 8.79
CA HIS A 119 30.57 6.71 7.97
C HIS A 119 31.59 7.74 8.48
N ASN A 120 32.87 7.50 8.27
CA ASN A 120 33.98 8.35 8.78
C ASN A 120 34.16 9.68 8.00
N ASP A 121 33.23 10.04 7.11
CA ASP A 121 33.28 11.23 6.27
C ASP A 121 32.62 12.48 6.88
N ALA A 122 31.91 12.35 7.98
CA ALA A 122 31.23 13.43 8.67
C ALA A 122 32.19 14.32 9.49
N LYS A 123 32.95 15.18 8.81
CA LYS A 123 34.01 15.99 9.44
C LYS A 123 33.56 17.34 10.04
N LYS A 124 32.41 17.89 9.59
CA LYS A 124 31.96 19.24 9.96
C LYS A 124 30.59 19.30 10.65
N LYS A 125 29.83 18.21 10.65
CA LYS A 125 28.50 18.09 11.27
C LYS A 125 28.24 16.64 11.67
N LEU A 126 27.24 16.40 12.50
CA LEU A 126 26.81 15.06 12.85
C LEU A 126 26.29 14.33 11.58
N ALA A 127 26.62 13.04 11.47
CA ALA A 127 26.02 12.18 10.43
C ALA A 127 24.53 12.02 10.71
N VAL A 128 23.69 12.18 9.68
CA VAL A 128 22.25 11.94 9.78
C VAL A 128 22.02 10.46 9.56
N LEU A 129 21.71 9.73 10.63
CA LEU A 129 21.58 8.28 10.64
C LEU A 129 20.13 7.80 10.75
N SER A 130 19.21 8.70 11.11
CA SER A 130 17.83 8.34 11.43
C SER A 130 16.83 9.21 10.69
N ASP A 131 15.65 8.64 10.49
CA ASP A 131 14.44 9.34 10.10
C ASP A 131 13.46 9.31 11.28
N THR A 132 12.47 10.22 11.23
CA THR A 132 11.40 10.33 12.22
C THR A 132 10.10 9.81 11.64
N ILE A 133 9.36 9.02 12.43
CA ILE A 133 7.99 8.62 12.07
C ILE A 133 7.06 9.10 13.19
N TRP A 134 6.20 10.04 12.86
CA TRP A 134 5.20 10.59 13.77
C TRP A 134 4.01 9.65 13.87
N TYR A 135 3.66 9.23 15.08
CA TYR A 135 2.50 8.38 15.36
C TYR A 135 1.42 9.18 16.07
N PHE A 136 0.27 9.30 15.42
CA PHE A 136 -0.96 9.91 15.96
C PHE A 136 -2.15 8.98 15.80
N SER A 137 -3.15 9.11 16.65
CA SER A 137 -4.45 8.46 16.49
C SER A 137 -5.55 9.49 16.25
N LYS A 138 -6.67 9.10 15.64
CA LYS A 138 -7.80 10.01 15.44
C LYS A 138 -8.47 10.39 16.76
N THR A 139 -8.60 9.42 17.67
CA THR A 139 -9.17 9.63 19.02
C THR A 139 -8.34 8.88 20.07
N ASN A 140 -8.75 8.97 21.34
CA ASN A 140 -8.15 8.18 22.42
C ASN A 140 -8.52 6.68 22.40
N LYS A 141 -9.47 6.27 21.55
CA LYS A 141 -9.88 4.85 21.36
C LYS A 141 -9.10 4.22 20.21
N THR A 142 -7.78 4.23 20.30
CA THR A 142 -6.93 3.70 19.23
C THR A 142 -6.70 2.20 19.36
N THR A 143 -6.60 1.51 18.21
CA THR A 143 -6.07 0.14 18.16
C THR A 143 -4.58 0.19 18.45
N TYR A 144 -4.14 -0.54 19.48
CA TYR A 144 -2.72 -0.66 19.85
C TYR A 144 -2.41 -2.07 20.35
N ASN A 145 -1.53 -2.75 19.66
CA ASN A 145 -1.02 -4.07 19.98
C ASN A 145 0.45 -3.96 20.41
N PRO A 146 0.80 -4.19 21.68
CA PRO A 146 2.19 -4.11 22.14
C PRO A 146 3.09 -5.07 21.35
N ILE A 147 4.19 -4.57 20.81
CA ILE A 147 5.21 -5.37 20.12
C ILE A 147 6.34 -5.67 21.12
N TYR A 148 6.81 -6.91 21.09
CA TYR A 148 7.91 -7.36 21.93
C TYR A 148 9.10 -7.75 21.06
N SER A 149 10.29 -7.28 21.42
CA SER A 149 11.54 -7.76 20.86
C SER A 149 12.09 -8.89 21.71
N SER A 150 12.93 -9.74 21.13
CA SER A 150 13.68 -10.73 21.88
C SER A 150 14.54 -10.07 22.95
N LEU A 151 14.72 -10.77 24.08
CA LEU A 151 15.65 -10.30 25.10
C LEU A 151 17.06 -10.20 24.53
N GLY A 152 17.67 -9.04 24.65
CA GLY A 152 19.10 -8.86 24.32
C GLY A 152 19.99 -9.71 25.23
N ASN A 153 21.21 -9.97 24.79
CA ASN A 153 22.21 -10.79 25.52
C ASN A 153 22.39 -10.38 26.97
N ALA A 154 22.36 -9.08 27.28
CA ALA A 154 22.48 -8.57 28.65
C ALA A 154 21.27 -8.99 29.52
N SER A 155 20.06 -8.90 28.97
CA SER A 155 18.84 -9.31 29.66
C SER A 155 18.72 -10.83 29.80
N GLN A 156 19.19 -11.60 28.80
CA GLN A 156 19.25 -13.07 28.88
C GLN A 156 20.20 -13.55 29.98
N LYS A 157 21.32 -12.84 30.20
CA LYS A 157 22.25 -13.15 31.29
C LYS A 157 21.66 -13.01 32.69
N MET A 158 20.54 -12.30 32.86
CA MET A 158 19.80 -12.24 34.14
C MET A 158 19.20 -13.60 34.51
N PHE A 159 18.85 -14.43 33.53
CA PHE A 159 18.30 -15.77 33.71
C PHE A 159 19.43 -16.78 33.97
N ASN A 160 20.18 -16.54 35.06
CA ASN A 160 21.43 -17.27 35.40
C ASN A 160 21.21 -18.48 36.30
N LYS A 161 19.95 -18.81 36.61
CA LYS A 161 19.57 -19.99 37.38
C LYS A 161 18.80 -20.94 36.50
N GLN A 162 18.88 -22.23 36.84
CA GLN A 162 18.21 -23.28 36.06
C GLN A 162 17.60 -24.32 36.98
N ASP A 163 16.42 -24.80 36.63
CA ASP A 163 15.78 -25.99 37.19
C ASP A 163 15.14 -26.80 36.06
N GLU A 164 14.31 -27.82 36.42
CA GLU A 164 13.67 -28.71 35.44
C GLU A 164 12.78 -27.99 34.41
N ARG A 165 12.26 -26.80 34.75
CA ARG A 165 11.42 -25.97 33.85
C ARG A 165 12.24 -25.11 32.89
N GLY A 166 13.51 -24.83 33.21
CA GLY A 166 14.33 -23.99 32.38
C GLY A 166 15.11 -22.91 33.14
N SER A 167 15.62 -21.95 32.39
CA SER A 167 16.40 -20.83 32.96
C SER A 167 15.48 -19.78 33.58
N TYR A 168 15.84 -19.28 34.76
CA TYR A 168 15.07 -18.28 35.50
C TYR A 168 15.94 -17.31 36.31
N TYR A 169 15.30 -16.23 36.79
CA TYR A 169 15.87 -15.37 37.83
C TYR A 169 14.81 -15.09 38.90
N TYR A 170 15.27 -14.57 40.04
CA TYR A 170 14.39 -14.23 41.14
C TYR A 170 13.90 -12.79 41.08
N ILE A 171 12.60 -12.58 41.29
CA ILE A 171 12.03 -11.26 41.58
C ILE A 171 11.46 -11.21 42.99
N VAL A 172 11.46 -10.02 43.57
CA VAL A 172 10.91 -9.79 44.91
C VAL A 172 9.37 -9.81 44.83
N LEU A 173 8.75 -10.37 45.87
CA LEU A 173 7.27 -10.45 46.01
C LEU A 173 6.69 -9.28 46.80
N THR A 174 7.50 -8.25 47.10
CA THR A 174 7.08 -7.12 47.93
C THR A 174 7.33 -5.79 47.27
N ALA A 175 6.46 -4.80 47.54
CA ALA A 175 6.60 -3.41 47.10
C ALA A 175 6.77 -2.45 48.30
N PRO A 176 7.32 -1.25 48.11
CA PRO A 176 7.46 -0.24 49.17
C PRO A 176 6.10 0.17 49.76
N ASN A 177 6.14 0.70 50.95
CA ASN A 177 5.02 1.12 51.79
C ASN A 177 4.24 0.00 52.44
N ILE A 178 3.76 0.25 53.67
CA ILE A 178 2.92 -0.66 54.43
C ILE A 178 1.50 -0.55 53.86
N ARG A 179 0.83 -1.71 53.73
CA ARG A 179 -0.60 -1.79 53.46
C ARG A 179 -1.26 -2.66 54.49
N TYR A 180 -2.48 -2.31 54.88
CA TYR A 180 -3.30 -3.10 55.78
C TYR A 180 -4.09 -4.17 55.01
N GLY A 181 -4.60 -5.18 55.71
CA GLY A 181 -5.28 -6.33 55.13
C GLY A 181 -4.31 -7.44 54.69
N GLU A 182 -4.76 -8.35 53.83
CA GLU A 182 -3.98 -9.52 53.40
C GLU A 182 -2.60 -9.19 52.81
N SER A 183 -2.48 -8.07 52.12
CA SER A 183 -1.19 -7.67 51.51
C SER A 183 -0.12 -7.25 52.53
N GLY A 184 -0.52 -7.02 53.80
CA GLY A 184 0.39 -6.74 54.91
C GLY A 184 0.58 -7.92 55.88
N GLN A 185 -0.10 -9.02 55.69
CA GLN A 185 -0.05 -10.18 56.64
C GLN A 185 1.24 -10.99 56.46
N ALA A 186 1.66 -11.63 57.57
CA ALA A 186 2.73 -12.59 57.54
C ALA A 186 2.34 -13.84 56.74
N TRP A 187 3.25 -14.39 55.97
CA TRP A 187 3.06 -15.62 55.23
C TRP A 187 4.31 -16.51 55.33
N ARG A 188 4.15 -17.77 55.70
CA ARG A 188 5.23 -18.78 55.87
C ARG A 188 6.46 -18.27 56.59
N GLY A 189 6.25 -17.55 57.70
CA GLY A 189 7.31 -17.04 58.57
C GLY A 189 7.96 -15.72 58.10
N TYR A 190 7.52 -15.13 57.00
CA TYR A 190 8.00 -13.83 56.55
C TYR A 190 6.88 -12.77 56.61
N ASN A 191 7.17 -11.64 57.29
CA ASN A 191 6.25 -10.55 57.43
C ASN A 191 6.78 -9.30 56.66
N PRO A 192 6.15 -8.87 55.57
CA PRO A 192 6.63 -7.76 54.76
C PRO A 192 6.55 -6.42 55.54
N THR A 193 5.62 -6.27 56.49
CA THR A 193 5.44 -5.04 57.26
C THR A 193 6.61 -4.74 58.20
N ASP A 194 7.38 -5.75 58.65
CA ASP A 194 8.53 -5.58 59.52
C ASP A 194 9.66 -4.76 58.83
N ILE A 195 9.64 -4.69 57.49
CA ILE A 195 10.60 -3.94 56.69
C ILE A 195 9.94 -2.80 55.89
N GLY A 196 8.75 -2.36 56.31
CA GLY A 196 8.04 -1.25 55.66
C GLY A 196 7.49 -1.55 54.28
N ARG A 197 7.14 -2.82 54.00
CA ARG A 197 6.69 -3.27 52.68
C ARG A 197 5.34 -3.99 52.76
N HIS A 198 4.78 -4.35 51.59
CA HIS A 198 3.60 -5.16 51.44
C HIS A 198 3.77 -6.18 50.31
N TRP A 199 2.95 -7.19 50.26
CA TRP A 199 2.97 -8.18 49.19
C TRP A 199 2.54 -7.56 47.85
N ALA A 200 3.34 -7.83 46.81
CA ALA A 200 3.09 -7.46 45.42
C ALA A 200 3.27 -8.72 44.55
N VAL A 201 2.19 -9.50 44.46
CA VAL A 201 2.21 -10.77 43.72
C VAL A 201 1.98 -10.50 42.23
N PRO A 202 2.77 -11.07 41.31
CA PRO A 202 2.58 -10.89 39.86
C PRO A 202 1.33 -11.64 39.37
N ASN A 203 0.29 -10.90 39.01
CA ASN A 203 -0.96 -11.51 38.54
C ASN A 203 -0.78 -12.27 37.21
N SER A 204 0.11 -11.82 36.32
CA SER A 204 0.33 -12.48 35.04
C SER A 204 0.64 -13.97 35.13
N THR A 205 1.46 -14.37 36.14
CA THR A 205 1.80 -15.77 36.36
C THR A 205 0.60 -16.55 36.95
N ILE A 206 -0.23 -15.90 37.77
CA ILE A 206 -1.44 -16.51 38.34
C ILE A 206 -2.49 -16.73 37.23
N GLU A 207 -2.68 -15.70 36.36
CA GLU A 207 -3.65 -15.76 35.25
C GLU A 207 -3.38 -16.91 34.29
N GLU A 208 -2.12 -17.31 34.12
CA GLU A 208 -1.74 -18.48 33.30
C GLU A 208 -2.29 -19.79 33.88
N PHE A 209 -2.47 -19.88 35.21
CA PHE A 209 -2.97 -21.11 35.87
C PHE A 209 -4.48 -21.15 36.04
N VAL A 210 -5.09 -20.03 36.34
CA VAL A 210 -6.51 -20.00 36.76
C VAL A 210 -7.39 -19.10 35.89
N GLY A 211 -6.80 -18.38 34.96
CA GLY A 211 -7.50 -17.38 34.13
C GLY A 211 -7.69 -16.04 34.86
N LYS A 212 -8.01 -15.01 34.08
CA LYS A 212 -8.06 -13.62 34.56
C LYS A 212 -9.17 -13.38 35.60
N ASP A 213 -10.34 -13.95 35.38
CA ASP A 213 -11.50 -13.71 36.25
C ASP A 213 -11.29 -14.34 37.63
N ILE A 214 -10.79 -15.57 37.69
CA ILE A 214 -10.44 -16.25 38.95
C ILE A 214 -9.29 -15.51 39.64
N CYS A 215 -8.23 -15.14 38.91
CA CYS A 215 -7.12 -14.38 39.46
C CYS A 215 -7.58 -13.08 40.14
N ASN A 216 -8.54 -12.34 39.53
CA ASN A 216 -9.06 -11.13 40.11
C ASN A 216 -9.89 -11.33 41.39
N SER A 217 -10.50 -12.50 41.59
CA SER A 217 -11.27 -12.83 42.79
C SER A 217 -10.42 -13.39 43.92
N MET A 218 -9.18 -13.86 43.63
CA MET A 218 -8.29 -14.44 44.63
C MET A 218 -7.70 -13.42 45.59
N GLY A 219 -7.62 -13.75 46.85
CA GLY A 219 -6.86 -13.01 47.87
C GLY A 219 -5.34 -13.07 47.65
N VAL A 220 -4.62 -12.15 48.28
CA VAL A 220 -3.14 -12.07 48.14
C VAL A 220 -2.46 -13.31 48.71
N ILE A 221 -2.91 -13.80 49.86
CA ILE A 221 -2.35 -15.02 50.51
C ILE A 221 -2.64 -16.25 49.67
N GLU A 222 -3.84 -16.37 49.12
CA GLU A 222 -4.23 -17.46 48.23
C GLU A 222 -3.34 -17.50 46.94
N LYS A 223 -3.03 -16.33 46.37
CA LYS A 223 -2.09 -16.20 45.24
C LYS A 223 -0.67 -16.67 45.61
N LEU A 224 -0.21 -16.32 46.81
CA LEU A 224 1.11 -16.77 47.30
C LEU A 224 1.17 -18.28 47.47
N GLU A 225 0.11 -18.89 48.05
CA GLU A 225 0.01 -20.35 48.22
C GLU A 225 0.00 -21.05 46.86
N LEU A 226 -0.81 -20.59 45.91
CA LEU A 226 -0.86 -21.17 44.57
C LEU A 226 0.51 -21.16 43.89
N LEU A 227 1.24 -20.01 43.92
CA LEU A 227 2.59 -19.93 43.35
C LEU A 227 3.59 -20.84 44.06
N TYR A 228 3.44 -21.01 45.38
CA TYR A 228 4.29 -21.92 46.15
C TYR A 228 4.03 -23.39 45.81
N GLU A 229 2.77 -23.82 45.78
CA GLU A 229 2.37 -25.17 45.38
C GLU A 229 2.81 -25.51 43.93
N LYS A 230 2.76 -24.56 43.05
CA LYS A 230 3.25 -24.71 41.69
C LYS A 230 4.77 -24.66 41.53
N GLY A 231 5.52 -24.47 42.66
CA GLY A 231 6.99 -24.46 42.67
C GLY A 231 7.62 -23.18 42.13
N PHE A 232 6.85 -22.08 42.01
CA PHE A 232 7.36 -20.77 41.54
C PHE A 232 8.00 -19.94 42.65
N ILE A 233 7.73 -20.24 43.93
CA ILE A 233 8.35 -19.53 45.06
C ILE A 233 9.51 -20.34 45.62
N ALA A 234 10.62 -19.65 45.85
CA ALA A 234 11.79 -20.15 46.60
C ALA A 234 12.15 -19.16 47.69
N PHE A 235 12.65 -19.70 48.80
CA PHE A 235 13.14 -18.88 49.93
C PHE A 235 14.64 -18.66 49.81
N SER A 236 15.10 -17.44 50.09
CA SER A 236 16.52 -17.15 50.25
C SER A 236 17.06 -17.78 51.52
N LYS A 237 18.40 -17.78 51.71
CA LYS A 237 19.03 -18.25 52.94
C LYS A 237 18.48 -17.57 54.20
N ASN A 238 17.97 -16.34 54.08
CA ASN A 238 17.42 -15.54 55.17
C ASN A 238 15.88 -15.65 55.25
N GLY A 239 15.27 -16.66 54.64
CA GLY A 239 13.81 -16.89 54.68
C GLY A 239 12.98 -15.92 53.86
N ILE A 240 13.59 -15.09 52.97
CA ILE A 240 12.86 -14.14 52.15
C ILE A 240 12.26 -14.86 50.94
N PRO A 241 10.92 -14.85 50.75
CA PRO A 241 10.32 -15.48 49.61
C PRO A 241 10.55 -14.64 48.32
N ARG A 242 10.84 -15.33 47.25
CA ARG A 242 11.05 -14.75 45.89
C ARG A 242 10.38 -15.58 44.84
N VAL A 243 9.81 -14.98 43.84
CA VAL A 243 9.21 -15.69 42.72
C VAL A 243 10.21 -15.92 41.62
N LYS A 244 10.20 -17.11 41.03
CA LYS A 244 10.99 -17.47 39.87
C LYS A 244 10.29 -16.91 38.62
N LYS A 245 11.01 -16.13 37.83
CA LYS A 245 10.56 -15.69 36.51
C LYS A 245 11.37 -16.44 35.45
N TYR A 246 10.69 -17.25 34.66
CA TYR A 246 11.31 -18.09 33.64
C TYR A 246 11.50 -17.36 32.32
N LEU A 247 12.52 -17.76 31.56
CA LEU A 247 12.86 -17.18 30.28
C LEU A 247 11.77 -17.42 29.22
N ASP A 248 11.20 -18.61 29.20
CA ASP A 248 10.11 -19.02 28.30
C ASP A 248 8.79 -18.25 28.53
N GLN A 249 8.54 -17.80 29.77
CA GLN A 249 7.42 -16.94 30.13
C GLN A 249 7.64 -15.46 29.79
N SER A 250 8.82 -15.12 29.31
CA SER A 250 9.15 -13.73 28.93
C SER A 250 8.66 -13.45 27.52
N LYS A 251 7.64 -12.59 27.38
CA LYS A 251 7.23 -12.06 26.09
C LYS A 251 8.31 -11.22 25.39
N GLY A 252 9.49 -11.06 26.03
CA GLY A 252 10.54 -10.16 25.58
C GLY A 252 10.42 -8.76 26.21
N VAL A 253 11.06 -7.79 25.60
CA VAL A 253 11.02 -6.37 26.00
C VAL A 253 10.06 -5.63 25.08
N ILE A 254 9.16 -4.84 25.66
CA ILE A 254 8.27 -3.98 24.86
C ILE A 254 9.15 -3.06 24.00
N VAL A 255 8.87 -3.03 22.72
CA VAL A 255 9.57 -2.17 21.77
C VAL A 255 9.26 -0.71 22.09
N GLY A 256 10.32 0.04 22.39
CA GLY A 256 10.22 1.49 22.61
C GLY A 256 10.19 2.27 21.29
N ASN A 257 10.43 3.55 21.39
CA ASN A 257 10.36 4.46 20.24
C ASN A 257 11.67 4.64 19.46
N ILE A 258 12.78 4.00 19.90
CA ILE A 258 14.07 4.04 19.20
C ILE A 258 14.31 2.69 18.54
N TRP A 259 14.29 2.66 17.21
CA TRP A 259 14.40 1.44 16.40
C TRP A 259 15.74 1.37 15.70
N VAL A 260 16.65 0.60 16.27
CA VAL A 260 18.02 0.39 15.75
C VAL A 260 18.21 -1.01 15.17
N ASP A 261 17.25 -1.88 15.35
CA ASP A 261 17.30 -3.30 14.99
C ASP A 261 16.77 -3.58 13.57
N ILE A 262 16.20 -2.57 12.90
CA ILE A 262 15.69 -2.69 11.54
C ILE A 262 16.72 -2.10 10.57
N VAL A 263 17.51 -3.00 9.95
CA VAL A 263 18.56 -2.61 9.00
C VAL A 263 18.16 -3.02 7.59
N PHE A 264 18.36 -2.10 6.63
CA PHE A 264 18.10 -2.33 5.22
C PHE A 264 19.40 -2.29 4.42
N GLY A 265 20.12 -3.42 4.42
CA GLY A 265 21.41 -3.55 3.74
C GLY A 265 21.30 -3.45 2.20
N SER A 266 22.39 -3.03 1.55
CA SER A 266 22.45 -2.94 0.07
C SER A 266 22.26 -4.29 -0.63
N SER A 267 22.59 -5.40 0.05
CA SER A 267 22.47 -6.77 -0.45
C SER A 267 21.17 -7.48 -0.02
N SER A 268 20.19 -6.76 0.54
CA SER A 268 18.93 -7.37 0.97
C SER A 268 18.17 -7.94 -0.23
N LYS A 269 17.70 -9.20 -0.10
CA LYS A 269 16.93 -9.91 -1.15
C LYS A 269 15.57 -9.26 -1.44
N GLU A 270 15.05 -8.45 -0.53
CA GLU A 270 13.79 -7.72 -0.71
C GLU A 270 13.92 -6.43 -1.53
N ARG A 271 15.16 -6.06 -1.91
CA ARG A 271 15.39 -4.88 -2.78
C ARG A 271 14.93 -5.15 -4.20
N LEU A 272 14.06 -4.27 -4.70
CA LEU A 272 13.50 -4.34 -6.05
C LEU A 272 14.16 -3.36 -7.03
N GLY A 273 15.19 -2.63 -6.58
CA GLY A 273 15.79 -1.55 -7.37
C GLY A 273 14.99 -0.23 -7.33
N TYR A 274 13.85 -0.18 -6.65
CA TYR A 274 13.14 1.07 -6.42
C TYR A 274 13.92 1.93 -5.40
N PRO A 275 14.23 3.18 -5.71
CA PRO A 275 14.99 4.06 -4.80
C PRO A 275 14.34 4.16 -3.43
N THR A 276 14.26 4.84 -2.63
CA THR A 276 13.51 5.08 -1.38
C THR A 276 12.72 3.90 -0.77
N GLN A 277 12.86 2.66 -1.29
CA GLN A 277 12.18 1.47 -0.76
C GLN A 277 12.47 1.29 0.73
N LYS A 278 11.42 1.12 1.54
CA LYS A 278 11.55 0.84 2.98
C LYS A 278 11.63 -0.68 3.23
N PRO A 279 12.28 -1.13 4.32
CA PRO A 279 12.35 -2.55 4.69
C PRO A 279 10.96 -3.07 5.11
N GLU A 280 10.65 -4.33 4.76
CA GLU A 280 9.39 -4.97 5.14
C GLU A 280 9.19 -5.00 6.66
N LEU A 281 10.24 -5.29 7.42
CA LEU A 281 10.19 -5.36 8.88
C LEU A 281 9.72 -4.04 9.54
N LEU A 282 10.03 -2.89 8.93
CA LEU A 282 9.55 -1.59 9.39
C LEU A 282 8.02 -1.51 9.32
N LEU A 283 7.48 -1.86 8.14
CA LEU A 283 6.04 -1.81 7.90
C LEU A 283 5.30 -2.93 8.66
N GLU A 284 5.90 -4.11 8.78
CA GLU A 284 5.36 -5.23 9.57
C GLU A 284 5.18 -4.83 11.03
N ARG A 285 6.17 -4.13 11.62
CA ARG A 285 6.09 -3.63 12.99
C ARG A 285 4.99 -2.58 13.16
N ILE A 286 4.90 -1.61 12.26
CA ILE A 286 3.88 -0.56 12.28
C ILE A 286 2.47 -1.16 12.12
N ILE A 287 2.27 -2.00 11.11
CA ILE A 287 0.96 -2.59 10.80
C ILE A 287 0.47 -3.48 11.93
N ASN A 288 1.34 -4.34 12.47
CA ASN A 288 0.96 -5.20 13.61
C ASN A 288 0.65 -4.39 14.87
N MET A 289 1.38 -3.28 15.12
CA MET A 289 1.17 -2.44 16.29
C MET A 289 -0.16 -1.70 16.27
N ALA A 290 -0.64 -1.27 15.12
CA ALA A 290 -1.78 -0.34 15.03
C ALA A 290 -2.94 -0.84 14.16
N SER A 291 -3.00 -2.13 13.86
CA SER A 291 -4.11 -2.75 13.13
C SER A 291 -4.30 -4.22 13.47
N ASN A 292 -5.46 -4.78 13.12
CA ASN A 292 -5.82 -6.18 13.24
C ASN A 292 -6.03 -6.83 11.86
N GLU A 293 -6.11 -8.17 11.79
CA GLU A 293 -6.48 -8.86 10.54
C GLU A 293 -7.83 -8.35 10.01
N GLY A 294 -7.91 -8.09 8.71
CA GLY A 294 -9.10 -7.57 8.05
C GLY A 294 -9.23 -6.04 8.03
N ASP A 295 -8.45 -5.31 8.84
CA ASP A 295 -8.42 -3.85 8.84
C ASP A 295 -7.90 -3.28 7.51
N VAL A 296 -8.28 -2.06 7.18
CA VAL A 296 -7.92 -1.37 5.94
C VAL A 296 -6.70 -0.46 6.16
N ILE A 297 -5.63 -0.75 5.44
CA ILE A 297 -4.38 0.01 5.43
C ILE A 297 -4.35 0.91 4.19
N LEU A 298 -4.01 2.17 4.35
CA LEU A 298 -3.81 3.11 3.24
C LEU A 298 -2.36 3.58 3.20
N ASP A 299 -1.76 3.52 2.00
CA ASP A 299 -0.51 4.20 1.68
C ASP A 299 -0.73 5.15 0.50
N PRO A 300 -0.83 6.47 0.74
CA PRO A 300 -1.07 7.45 -0.33
C PRO A 300 0.18 7.84 -1.11
N PHE A 301 1.35 7.24 -0.81
CA PHE A 301 2.63 7.40 -1.49
C PHE A 301 3.31 6.04 -1.60
N VAL A 302 2.63 5.09 -2.27
CA VAL A 302 2.95 3.65 -2.19
C VAL A 302 4.36 3.29 -2.69
N GLY A 303 4.97 4.07 -3.57
CA GLY A 303 6.32 3.88 -4.08
C GLY A 303 6.58 2.44 -4.54
N GLY A 304 7.60 1.79 -3.97
CA GLY A 304 7.93 0.38 -4.26
C GLY A 304 6.99 -0.67 -3.67
N GLY A 305 5.85 -0.28 -3.10
CA GLY A 305 4.78 -1.19 -2.66
C GLY A 305 5.07 -1.96 -1.37
N THR A 306 6.00 -1.52 -0.54
CA THR A 306 6.34 -2.25 0.71
C THR A 306 5.15 -2.35 1.64
N THR A 307 4.42 -1.24 1.86
CA THR A 307 3.28 -1.18 2.77
C THR A 307 2.17 -2.14 2.33
N VAL A 308 1.77 -2.08 1.07
CA VAL A 308 0.67 -2.92 0.55
C VAL A 308 1.05 -4.40 0.49
N ALA A 309 2.32 -4.71 0.19
CA ALA A 309 2.82 -6.08 0.18
C ALA A 309 2.83 -6.69 1.59
N VAL A 310 3.25 -5.92 2.59
CA VAL A 310 3.22 -6.36 3.99
C VAL A 310 1.78 -6.45 4.51
N ALA A 311 0.90 -5.51 4.15
CA ALA A 311 -0.52 -5.57 4.51
C ALA A 311 -1.19 -6.84 3.96
N GLU A 312 -0.95 -7.20 2.69
CA GLU A 312 -1.41 -8.47 2.08
C GLU A 312 -0.91 -9.69 2.85
N LYS A 313 0.41 -9.76 3.11
CA LYS A 313 1.05 -10.84 3.88
C LYS A 313 0.44 -11.01 5.26
N LEU A 314 0.09 -9.92 5.91
CA LEU A 314 -0.52 -9.89 7.24
C LEU A 314 -2.06 -9.99 7.22
N LYS A 315 -2.66 -10.29 6.08
CA LYS A 315 -4.12 -10.45 5.88
C LYS A 315 -4.94 -9.17 6.20
N ARG A 316 -4.35 -7.99 5.97
CA ARG A 316 -5.07 -6.72 5.98
C ARG A 316 -5.60 -6.42 4.58
N GLN A 317 -6.66 -5.63 4.50
CA GLN A 317 -7.06 -4.98 3.25
C GLN A 317 -6.18 -3.75 3.04
N TRP A 318 -6.01 -3.32 1.77
CA TRP A 318 -5.12 -2.21 1.52
C TRP A 318 -5.52 -1.38 0.30
N ILE A 319 -5.11 -0.12 0.33
CA ILE A 319 -5.20 0.83 -0.78
C ILE A 319 -3.82 1.47 -0.91
N GLY A 320 -3.20 1.35 -2.08
CA GLY A 320 -1.95 2.02 -2.42
C GLY A 320 -2.18 3.04 -3.53
N ILE A 321 -1.67 4.26 -3.37
CA ILE A 321 -1.82 5.34 -4.35
C ILE A 321 -0.44 5.89 -4.69
N ASP A 322 -0.19 6.14 -5.97
CA ASP A 322 0.99 6.87 -6.44
C ASP A 322 0.69 7.58 -7.76
N GLN A 323 1.35 8.69 -8.00
CA GLN A 323 1.27 9.40 -9.29
C GLN A 323 2.28 8.87 -10.32
N SER A 324 3.26 8.07 -9.88
CA SER A 324 4.29 7.48 -10.74
C SER A 324 3.82 6.15 -11.32
N VAL A 325 3.85 6.04 -12.64
CA VAL A 325 3.61 4.78 -13.36
C VAL A 325 4.55 3.69 -12.89
N GLN A 326 5.84 4.02 -12.73
CA GLN A 326 6.87 3.11 -12.26
C GLN A 326 6.54 2.57 -10.88
N ALA A 327 6.15 3.44 -9.93
CA ALA A 327 5.76 3.05 -8.58
C ALA A 327 4.61 2.03 -8.57
N VAL A 328 3.53 2.34 -9.30
CA VAL A 328 2.34 1.46 -9.38
C VAL A 328 2.69 0.12 -10.02
N LYS A 329 3.47 0.11 -11.11
CA LYS A 329 3.86 -1.13 -11.79
C LYS A 329 4.83 -1.99 -10.97
N VAL A 330 5.80 -1.38 -10.29
CA VAL A 330 6.70 -2.11 -9.37
C VAL A 330 5.92 -2.69 -8.21
N SER A 331 4.99 -1.94 -7.63
CA SER A 331 4.09 -2.43 -6.58
C SER A 331 3.23 -3.59 -7.06
N GLN A 332 2.68 -3.50 -8.29
CA GLN A 332 1.94 -4.58 -8.91
C GLN A 332 2.80 -5.85 -9.08
N PHE A 333 4.00 -5.74 -9.66
CA PHE A 333 4.89 -6.89 -9.85
C PHE A 333 5.31 -7.52 -8.52
N ARG A 334 5.54 -6.70 -7.49
CA ARG A 334 5.84 -7.18 -6.14
C ARG A 334 4.69 -8.01 -5.57
N LEU A 335 3.46 -7.50 -5.67
CA LEU A 335 2.26 -8.20 -5.21
C LEU A 335 2.04 -9.50 -6.00
N ASP A 336 2.15 -9.46 -7.32
CA ASP A 336 1.97 -10.64 -8.18
C ASP A 336 3.02 -11.72 -7.88
N LYS A 337 4.27 -11.34 -7.58
CA LYS A 337 5.34 -12.29 -7.24
C LYS A 337 5.10 -13.04 -5.92
N GLN A 338 4.45 -12.42 -4.95
CA GLN A 338 4.20 -13.03 -3.63
C GLN A 338 2.85 -13.74 -3.51
N ARG A 339 1.98 -13.62 -4.53
CA ARG A 339 0.64 -14.22 -4.52
C ARG A 339 0.69 -15.73 -4.73
N ASP A 340 -0.25 -16.41 -4.10
CA ASP A 340 -0.57 -17.83 -4.26
C ASP A 340 -2.02 -18.01 -4.73
N LEU A 341 -2.46 -19.27 -4.85
CA LEU A 341 -3.82 -19.63 -5.26
C LEU A 341 -4.93 -19.14 -4.30
N PHE A 342 -4.57 -18.77 -3.09
CA PHE A 342 -5.52 -18.33 -2.05
C PHE A 342 -5.53 -16.81 -1.86
N SER A 343 -4.66 -16.10 -2.54
CA SER A 343 -4.56 -14.65 -2.45
C SER A 343 -5.79 -13.97 -3.05
N LYS A 344 -6.35 -12.97 -2.35
CA LYS A 344 -7.50 -12.22 -2.84
C LYS A 344 -7.12 -11.37 -4.05
N PRO A 345 -7.97 -11.24 -5.07
CA PRO A 345 -7.69 -10.37 -6.21
C PRO A 345 -7.60 -8.90 -5.78
N PHE A 346 -6.79 -8.13 -6.47
CA PHE A 346 -6.72 -6.68 -6.32
C PHE A 346 -6.95 -5.99 -7.67
N VAL A 347 -7.33 -4.72 -7.61
CA VAL A 347 -7.61 -3.91 -8.79
C VAL A 347 -6.48 -2.90 -8.99
N VAL A 348 -6.01 -2.76 -10.22
CA VAL A 348 -5.11 -1.68 -10.63
C VAL A 348 -5.90 -0.66 -11.43
N GLN A 349 -6.07 0.55 -10.87
CA GLN A 349 -6.74 1.66 -11.53
C GLN A 349 -5.69 2.60 -12.12
N LEU A 350 -5.61 2.65 -13.44
CA LEU A 350 -4.66 3.51 -14.15
C LEU A 350 -5.34 4.82 -14.57
N HIS A 351 -4.61 5.91 -14.50
CA HIS A 351 -5.11 7.23 -14.88
C HIS A 351 -5.35 7.37 -16.39
N LYS A 352 -4.55 6.69 -17.21
CA LYS A 352 -4.76 6.58 -18.66
C LYS A 352 -5.21 5.17 -19.02
N TYR A 353 -6.16 5.07 -19.90
CA TYR A 353 -6.82 3.82 -20.25
C TYR A 353 -6.31 3.31 -21.60
N ASP A 354 -5.86 2.06 -21.60
CA ASP A 354 -5.64 1.30 -22.81
C ASP A 354 -6.97 1.00 -23.50
N TYR A 355 -7.03 1.20 -24.81
CA TYR A 355 -8.19 0.96 -25.64
C TYR A 355 -8.79 -0.44 -25.41
N ASP A 356 -7.96 -1.48 -25.40
CA ASP A 356 -8.42 -2.86 -25.23
C ASP A 356 -8.98 -3.10 -23.82
N THR A 357 -8.33 -2.57 -22.79
CA THR A 357 -8.82 -2.67 -21.41
C THR A 357 -10.19 -2.04 -21.24
N LEU A 358 -10.42 -0.85 -21.84
CA LEU A 358 -11.72 -0.19 -21.81
C LEU A 358 -12.77 -0.98 -22.57
N ARG A 359 -12.43 -1.47 -23.76
CA ARG A 359 -13.36 -2.21 -24.64
C ARG A 359 -13.84 -3.52 -24.01
N TYR A 360 -13.00 -4.20 -23.25
CA TYR A 360 -13.31 -5.49 -22.64
C TYR A 360 -13.70 -5.41 -21.16
N SER A 361 -13.78 -4.20 -20.57
CA SER A 361 -14.30 -4.03 -19.21
C SER A 361 -15.78 -4.41 -19.12
N ASP A 362 -16.31 -4.57 -17.90
CA ASP A 362 -17.76 -4.77 -17.71
C ASP A 362 -18.57 -3.63 -18.33
N ALA A 363 -19.70 -3.96 -18.97
CA ALA A 363 -20.49 -2.97 -19.71
C ALA A 363 -20.98 -1.84 -18.82
N PHE A 364 -21.54 -2.19 -17.67
CA PHE A 364 -22.12 -1.22 -16.75
C PHE A 364 -21.06 -0.35 -16.09
N GLU A 365 -19.91 -0.95 -15.72
CA GLU A 365 -18.78 -0.20 -15.17
C GLU A 365 -18.22 0.79 -16.19
N PHE A 366 -18.05 0.36 -17.45
CA PHE A 366 -17.59 1.21 -18.54
C PHE A 366 -18.58 2.37 -18.81
N GLU A 367 -19.86 2.07 -18.97
CA GLU A 367 -20.90 3.05 -19.24
C GLU A 367 -21.00 4.10 -18.13
N SER A 368 -21.05 3.64 -16.88
CA SER A 368 -21.08 4.50 -15.70
C SER A 368 -19.83 5.38 -15.58
N PHE A 369 -18.66 4.80 -15.88
CA PHE A 369 -17.38 5.51 -15.86
C PHE A 369 -17.34 6.62 -16.94
N ILE A 370 -17.70 6.31 -18.19
CA ILE A 370 -17.69 7.27 -19.30
C ILE A 370 -18.69 8.41 -19.05
N VAL A 371 -19.90 8.10 -18.57
CA VAL A 371 -20.91 9.13 -18.21
C VAL A 371 -20.34 10.09 -17.15
N THR A 372 -19.66 9.54 -16.14
CA THR A 372 -19.05 10.35 -15.06
C THR A 372 -17.90 11.22 -15.59
N GLN A 373 -17.02 10.67 -16.44
CA GLN A 373 -15.91 11.41 -17.04
C GLN A 373 -16.39 12.54 -17.98
N TYR A 374 -17.52 12.35 -18.65
CA TYR A 374 -18.19 13.38 -19.43
C TYR A 374 -18.80 14.50 -18.54
N GLY A 375 -18.87 14.29 -17.23
CA GLY A 375 -19.49 15.22 -16.28
C GLY A 375 -21.00 15.03 -16.11
N GLY A 376 -21.52 13.89 -16.54
CA GLY A 376 -22.90 13.47 -16.37
C GLY A 376 -23.16 12.73 -15.05
N ILE A 377 -24.41 12.34 -14.86
CA ILE A 377 -24.87 11.54 -13.73
C ILE A 377 -25.26 10.16 -14.27
N SER A 378 -24.53 9.12 -13.87
CA SER A 378 -24.79 7.74 -14.29
C SER A 378 -26.02 7.15 -13.60
N ASN A 379 -26.64 6.17 -14.24
CA ASN A 379 -27.76 5.43 -13.66
C ASN A 379 -27.29 4.51 -12.53
N ALA A 380 -28.09 4.41 -11.46
CA ALA A 380 -27.76 3.56 -10.31
C ALA A 380 -28.11 2.07 -10.54
N LYS A 381 -28.80 1.71 -11.61
CA LYS A 381 -29.27 0.34 -11.90
C LYS A 381 -29.16 0.01 -13.39
N GLN A 382 -28.82 -1.24 -13.67
CA GLN A 382 -28.58 -1.82 -15.00
C GLN A 382 -29.84 -2.15 -15.81
N ARG A 383 -31.05 -2.01 -15.27
CA ARG A 383 -32.29 -2.43 -15.93
C ARG A 383 -33.41 -1.41 -15.76
N GLY A 384 -34.19 -1.23 -16.82
CA GLY A 384 -35.40 -0.39 -16.85
C GLY A 384 -35.16 1.06 -17.28
N ASP A 385 -34.04 1.35 -17.92
CA ASP A 385 -33.57 2.68 -18.32
C ASP A 385 -33.80 3.00 -19.81
N PHE A 386 -34.55 2.18 -20.53
CA PHE A 386 -34.82 2.31 -21.98
C PHE A 386 -33.54 2.36 -22.84
N GLY A 387 -32.39 1.86 -22.33
CA GLY A 387 -31.09 1.93 -22.99
C GLY A 387 -30.39 3.28 -22.85
N ILE A 388 -30.76 4.06 -21.84
CA ILE A 388 -30.10 5.31 -21.45
C ILE A 388 -29.19 5.02 -20.26
N ASP A 389 -27.88 5.36 -20.34
CA ASP A 389 -26.89 5.01 -19.36
C ASP A 389 -26.63 6.13 -18.32
N GLY A 390 -27.17 7.33 -18.63
CA GLY A 390 -27.09 8.47 -17.71
C GLY A 390 -27.72 9.73 -18.28
N LYS A 391 -27.50 10.85 -17.60
CA LYS A 391 -27.99 12.16 -18.04
C LYS A 391 -26.98 13.26 -17.74
N THR A 392 -27.00 14.34 -18.50
CA THR A 392 -26.24 15.56 -18.18
C THR A 392 -26.79 16.24 -16.92
N LYS A 393 -26.12 17.25 -16.42
CA LYS A 393 -26.61 18.07 -15.29
C LYS A 393 -27.93 18.78 -15.64
N GLU A 394 -28.17 19.06 -16.92
CA GLU A 394 -29.38 19.67 -17.45
C GLU A 394 -30.50 18.64 -17.76
N GLY A 395 -30.21 17.34 -17.53
CA GLY A 395 -31.19 16.26 -17.72
C GLY A 395 -31.21 15.62 -19.10
N ILE A 396 -30.32 16.00 -20.03
CA ILE A 396 -30.21 15.44 -21.37
C ILE A 396 -29.73 13.99 -21.30
N ALA A 397 -30.44 13.08 -22.00
CA ALA A 397 -30.08 11.66 -22.01
C ALA A 397 -28.71 11.37 -22.60
N ILE A 398 -27.95 10.50 -21.95
CA ILE A 398 -26.65 10.01 -22.41
C ILE A 398 -26.74 8.50 -22.63
N GLN A 399 -26.29 8.03 -23.80
CA GLN A 399 -26.08 6.61 -24.08
C GLN A 399 -24.61 6.38 -24.42
N VAL A 400 -24.04 5.29 -23.92
CA VAL A 400 -22.66 4.88 -24.16
C VAL A 400 -22.63 3.51 -24.85
N LYS A 401 -21.80 3.35 -25.85
CA LYS A 401 -21.60 2.08 -26.56
C LYS A 401 -20.14 1.67 -26.57
N ARG A 402 -19.85 0.45 -26.09
CA ARG A 402 -18.51 -0.14 -26.12
C ARG A 402 -18.13 -0.71 -27.49
N SER A 403 -18.53 -0.05 -28.56
CA SER A 403 -18.35 -0.58 -29.92
C SER A 403 -17.74 0.48 -30.82
N ASP A 404 -17.05 0.00 -31.82
CA ASP A 404 -16.56 0.80 -32.94
C ASP A 404 -17.56 0.81 -34.07
N ASN A 405 -17.41 1.81 -34.96
CA ASN A 405 -18.13 1.91 -36.21
C ASN A 405 -19.66 1.84 -36.02
N ILE A 406 -20.17 2.56 -35.02
CA ILE A 406 -21.61 2.63 -34.71
C ILE A 406 -22.38 3.06 -35.94
N GLY A 407 -23.36 2.26 -36.34
CA GLY A 407 -24.18 2.48 -37.53
C GLY A 407 -25.48 3.23 -37.26
N ARG A 408 -26.23 3.50 -38.35
CA ARG A 408 -27.50 4.21 -38.34
C ARG A 408 -28.54 3.62 -37.37
N ASN A 409 -28.70 2.31 -37.32
CA ASN A 409 -29.67 1.62 -36.48
C ASN A 409 -29.56 1.96 -34.98
N VAL A 410 -28.34 2.25 -34.49
CA VAL A 410 -28.14 2.68 -33.10
C VAL A 410 -28.65 4.11 -32.89
N ILE A 411 -28.47 4.99 -33.90
CA ILE A 411 -29.06 6.35 -33.86
C ILE A 411 -30.58 6.30 -33.81
N ASP A 412 -31.19 5.47 -34.64
CA ASP A 412 -32.67 5.32 -34.70
C ASP A 412 -33.23 4.80 -33.37
N ASN A 413 -32.56 3.81 -32.75
CA ASN A 413 -32.93 3.28 -31.44
C ASN A 413 -32.72 4.31 -30.32
N PHE A 414 -31.62 5.04 -30.32
CA PHE A 414 -31.33 6.08 -29.34
C PHE A 414 -32.34 7.23 -29.47
N PHE A 415 -32.65 7.65 -30.69
CA PHE A 415 -33.67 8.66 -30.95
C PHE A 415 -35.02 8.26 -30.36
N SER A 416 -35.43 7.01 -30.54
CA SER A 416 -36.67 6.49 -29.96
C SER A 416 -36.64 6.44 -28.43
N ALA A 417 -35.48 6.18 -27.84
CA ALA A 417 -35.28 6.15 -26.39
C ALA A 417 -35.33 7.55 -25.76
N ILE A 418 -34.69 8.55 -26.36
CA ILE A 418 -34.68 9.93 -25.88
C ILE A 418 -36.11 10.51 -25.79
N GLN A 419 -36.95 10.26 -26.80
CA GLN A 419 -38.33 10.74 -26.80
C GLN A 419 -39.16 10.23 -25.63
N ARG A 420 -38.85 9.03 -25.12
CA ARG A 420 -39.52 8.39 -23.99
C ARG A 420 -38.91 8.72 -22.65
N PHE A 421 -37.63 9.09 -22.63
CA PHE A 421 -36.88 9.35 -21.40
C PHE A 421 -37.37 10.61 -20.67
N ASP A 422 -37.43 11.75 -21.36
CA ASP A 422 -38.04 12.99 -20.88
C ASP A 422 -38.68 13.76 -22.06
N ARG A 423 -39.94 13.54 -22.26
CA ARG A 423 -40.69 14.13 -23.40
C ARG A 423 -40.73 15.65 -23.35
N ASN A 424 -40.84 16.23 -22.17
CA ASN A 424 -40.95 17.68 -22.01
C ASN A 424 -39.63 18.36 -22.34
N LEU A 425 -38.55 17.83 -21.83
CA LEU A 425 -37.20 18.32 -22.10
C LEU A 425 -36.83 18.13 -23.59
N PHE A 426 -37.22 16.99 -24.18
CA PHE A 426 -37.03 16.72 -25.59
C PHE A 426 -37.70 17.79 -26.49
N ILE A 427 -38.98 18.11 -26.25
CA ILE A 427 -39.74 19.13 -27.02
C ILE A 427 -39.07 20.49 -26.82
N LYS A 428 -38.79 20.87 -25.59
CA LYS A 428 -38.13 22.15 -25.26
C LYS A 428 -36.79 22.30 -25.99
N ASN A 429 -35.92 21.30 -25.92
CA ASN A 429 -34.60 21.36 -26.54
C ASN A 429 -34.68 21.38 -28.08
N LYS A 430 -35.65 20.68 -28.65
CA LYS A 430 -35.93 20.76 -30.09
C LYS A 430 -36.32 22.18 -30.52
N GLU A 431 -37.23 22.82 -29.81
CA GLU A 431 -37.67 24.21 -30.10
C GLU A 431 -36.51 25.21 -29.91
N GLU A 432 -35.72 25.03 -28.87
CA GLU A 432 -34.57 25.87 -28.56
C GLU A 432 -33.33 25.56 -29.42
N LYS A 433 -33.38 24.59 -30.31
CA LYS A 433 -32.26 24.09 -31.14
C LYS A 433 -31.05 23.68 -30.29
N LYS A 434 -31.29 23.05 -29.15
CA LYS A 434 -30.29 22.47 -28.25
C LYS A 434 -30.20 20.96 -28.45
N PRO A 435 -29.08 20.33 -28.02
CA PRO A 435 -28.96 18.87 -28.07
C PRO A 435 -30.11 18.19 -27.32
N VAL A 436 -30.74 17.19 -27.94
CA VAL A 436 -31.78 16.36 -27.32
C VAL A 436 -31.23 15.07 -26.73
N GLY A 437 -29.99 14.69 -27.08
CA GLY A 437 -29.29 13.52 -26.55
C GLY A 437 -27.82 13.54 -26.90
N VAL A 438 -27.05 12.79 -26.13
CA VAL A 438 -25.61 12.58 -26.31
C VAL A 438 -25.35 11.09 -26.48
N LEU A 439 -24.76 10.69 -27.59
CA LEU A 439 -24.31 9.31 -27.83
C LEU A 439 -22.79 9.25 -27.85
N ILE A 440 -22.24 8.39 -27.02
CA ILE A 440 -20.79 8.24 -26.84
C ILE A 440 -20.39 6.84 -27.30
N ALA A 441 -19.35 6.72 -28.13
CA ALA A 441 -18.83 5.43 -28.60
C ALA A 441 -17.34 5.50 -28.91
N PHE A 442 -16.68 4.37 -29.16
CA PHE A 442 -15.28 4.39 -29.60
C PHE A 442 -15.13 5.02 -30.99
N SER A 443 -16.04 4.74 -31.90
CA SER A 443 -16.11 5.40 -33.21
C SER A 443 -17.48 5.31 -33.85
N PHE A 444 -17.75 6.18 -34.83
CA PHE A 444 -19.02 6.23 -35.57
C PHE A 444 -18.78 5.98 -37.06
N GLY A 445 -19.62 5.14 -37.64
CA GLY A 445 -19.63 4.88 -39.08
C GLY A 445 -20.32 5.97 -39.88
N LYS A 446 -20.09 5.97 -41.19
CA LYS A 446 -20.70 6.92 -42.14
C LYS A 446 -22.24 7.02 -41.99
N GLY A 447 -22.91 5.89 -41.76
CA GLY A 447 -24.38 5.86 -41.61
C GLY A 447 -24.89 6.60 -40.37
N ALA A 448 -24.15 6.58 -39.27
CA ALA A 448 -24.49 7.35 -38.06
C ALA A 448 -24.39 8.85 -38.30
N HIS A 449 -23.30 9.30 -38.89
CA HIS A 449 -23.11 10.73 -39.22
C HIS A 449 -24.17 11.23 -40.22
N GLN A 450 -24.52 10.42 -41.24
CA GLN A 450 -25.57 10.76 -42.22
C GLN A 450 -26.93 10.91 -41.55
N GLU A 451 -27.30 9.99 -40.64
CA GLU A 451 -28.57 10.04 -39.96
C GLU A 451 -28.69 11.22 -39.00
N VAL A 452 -27.65 11.51 -38.22
CA VAL A 452 -27.61 12.69 -37.34
C VAL A 452 -27.71 13.98 -38.16
N ALA A 453 -27.05 14.04 -39.33
CA ALA A 453 -27.14 15.18 -40.23
C ALA A 453 -28.56 15.31 -40.82
N ARG A 454 -29.21 14.21 -41.19
CA ARG A 454 -30.61 14.17 -41.66
C ARG A 454 -31.57 14.71 -40.58
N LEU A 455 -31.49 14.16 -39.36
CA LEU A 455 -32.31 14.60 -38.23
C LEU A 455 -32.14 16.09 -37.92
N LYS A 456 -30.93 16.60 -38.01
CA LYS A 456 -30.65 18.03 -37.83
C LYS A 456 -31.26 18.88 -38.92
N ASN A 457 -31.11 18.50 -40.19
CA ASN A 457 -31.51 19.31 -41.35
C ASN A 457 -33.02 19.22 -41.63
N GLU A 458 -33.62 18.03 -41.50
CA GLU A 458 -35.02 17.80 -41.85
C GLU A 458 -35.96 17.96 -40.66
N GLU A 459 -35.51 17.65 -39.43
CA GLU A 459 -36.35 17.60 -38.25
C GLU A 459 -35.98 18.62 -37.16
N ASN A 460 -34.90 19.42 -37.36
CA ASN A 460 -34.34 20.33 -36.36
C ASN A 460 -33.97 19.63 -35.03
N LEU A 461 -33.46 18.40 -35.11
CA LEU A 461 -33.09 17.58 -33.97
C LEU A 461 -31.57 17.44 -33.91
N ILE A 462 -30.99 17.82 -32.77
CA ILE A 462 -29.55 17.76 -32.57
C ILE A 462 -29.20 16.61 -31.61
N ILE A 463 -28.63 15.53 -32.16
CA ILE A 463 -27.97 14.48 -31.37
C ILE A 463 -26.46 14.73 -31.43
N GLN A 464 -25.82 14.83 -30.27
CA GLN A 464 -24.38 15.01 -30.17
C GLN A 464 -23.72 13.64 -30.22
N LEU A 465 -22.78 13.45 -31.16
CA LEU A 465 -21.91 12.28 -31.21
C LEU A 465 -20.53 12.64 -30.62
N LEU A 466 -20.05 11.85 -29.69
CA LEU A 466 -18.73 12.01 -29.07
C LEU A 466 -17.96 10.70 -29.09
N GLU A 467 -16.71 10.74 -29.46
CA GLU A 467 -15.85 9.58 -29.35
C GLU A 467 -15.22 9.51 -27.96
N VAL A 468 -15.02 8.29 -27.45
CA VAL A 468 -14.44 8.06 -26.11
C VAL A 468 -13.10 8.77 -25.97
N LYS A 469 -12.29 8.84 -27.03
CA LYS A 469 -10.99 9.56 -27.05
C LYS A 469 -11.11 11.08 -26.81
N ASP A 470 -12.29 11.67 -27.05
CA ASP A 470 -12.54 13.10 -26.84
C ASP A 470 -12.89 13.40 -25.36
N ILE A 471 -13.21 12.36 -24.59
CA ILE A 471 -13.59 12.45 -23.18
C ILE A 471 -12.44 12.02 -22.27
N ILE A 472 -11.76 10.93 -22.62
CA ILE A 472 -10.61 10.39 -21.89
C ILE A 472 -9.45 10.16 -22.85
N PRO A 473 -8.20 10.42 -22.41
CA PRO A 473 -7.03 10.15 -23.22
C PRO A 473 -6.88 8.63 -23.41
N ILE A 474 -6.99 8.16 -24.65
CA ILE A 474 -6.69 6.80 -25.05
C ILE A 474 -5.26 6.77 -25.55
N ALA A 475 -4.43 5.90 -24.99
CA ALA A 475 -3.05 5.70 -25.38
C ALA A 475 -2.90 4.37 -26.14
N LYS A 476 -1.92 4.31 -27.05
CA LYS A 476 -1.55 3.08 -27.74
C LYS A 476 -0.51 2.32 -26.93
N LYS A 477 -0.64 1.01 -26.85
CA LYS A 477 0.36 0.15 -26.22
C LYS A 477 1.73 0.31 -26.91
N PRO A 478 2.83 0.24 -26.16
CA PRO A 478 4.16 0.23 -26.74
C PRO A 478 4.34 -0.99 -27.65
N VAL A 479 5.08 -0.81 -28.75
CA VAL A 479 5.52 -1.91 -29.60
C VAL A 479 6.83 -2.44 -29.04
N LEU A 480 6.95 -3.75 -28.85
CA LEU A 480 8.11 -4.40 -28.26
C LEU A 480 8.71 -5.40 -29.25
N THR A 481 10.03 -5.42 -29.35
CA THR A 481 10.81 -6.44 -30.06
C THR A 481 11.87 -7.00 -29.14
N LEU A 482 12.11 -8.31 -29.23
CA LEU A 482 13.09 -9.04 -28.42
C LEU A 482 14.09 -9.74 -29.33
N GLU A 483 15.37 -9.45 -29.14
CA GLU A 483 16.49 -10.13 -29.80
C GLU A 483 17.36 -10.80 -28.74
N PHE A 484 18.10 -11.82 -29.12
CA PHE A 484 19.07 -12.47 -28.25
C PHE A 484 20.36 -12.84 -28.98
N LYS A 485 21.44 -12.89 -28.22
CA LYS A 485 22.77 -13.28 -28.67
C LYS A 485 23.35 -14.33 -27.74
N ASP A 486 23.78 -15.44 -28.33
CA ASP A 486 24.48 -16.49 -27.62
C ASP A 486 25.94 -16.09 -27.39
N LEU A 487 26.35 -15.99 -26.12
CA LEU A 487 27.70 -15.61 -25.71
C LEU A 487 28.61 -16.85 -25.48
N GLY A 488 28.05 -18.06 -25.53
CA GLY A 488 28.79 -19.32 -25.35
C GLY A 488 28.59 -19.94 -23.97
N LEU A 489 29.45 -20.96 -23.68
CA LEU A 489 29.44 -21.66 -22.40
C LEU A 489 30.39 -20.96 -21.41
N ASP A 490 29.93 -20.84 -20.15
CA ASP A 490 30.79 -20.42 -19.07
C ASP A 490 31.63 -21.55 -18.47
N ALA A 491 32.47 -21.26 -17.49
CA ALA A 491 33.33 -22.24 -16.81
C ALA A 491 32.56 -23.34 -16.04
N LYS A 492 31.22 -23.19 -15.88
CA LYS A 492 30.33 -24.15 -15.21
C LYS A 492 29.41 -24.87 -16.21
N GLU A 493 29.72 -24.83 -17.49
CA GLU A 493 28.91 -25.43 -18.59
C GLU A 493 27.48 -24.84 -18.69
N LEU A 494 27.26 -23.64 -18.18
CA LEU A 494 26.02 -22.89 -18.37
C LEU A 494 26.13 -22.03 -19.63
N ARG A 495 25.06 -22.04 -20.45
CA ARG A 495 25.00 -21.21 -21.65
C ARG A 495 24.61 -19.80 -21.31
N GLU A 496 25.47 -18.85 -21.62
CA GLU A 496 25.25 -17.44 -21.36
C GLU A 496 24.61 -16.79 -22.58
N ILE A 497 23.45 -16.12 -22.40
CA ILE A 497 22.68 -15.50 -23.46
C ILE A 497 22.39 -14.06 -23.07
N GLU A 498 22.73 -13.12 -23.97
CA GLU A 498 22.38 -11.71 -23.86
C GLU A 498 21.06 -11.48 -24.61
N PHE A 499 20.12 -10.81 -23.95
CA PHE A 499 18.83 -10.39 -24.48
C PHE A 499 18.82 -8.88 -24.66
N THR A 500 18.25 -8.41 -25.77
CA THR A 500 18.03 -7.00 -26.04
C THR A 500 16.57 -6.80 -26.42
N ALA A 501 15.85 -6.06 -25.58
CA ALA A 501 14.48 -5.63 -25.80
C ALA A 501 14.46 -4.19 -26.30
N THR A 502 13.71 -3.91 -27.34
CA THR A 502 13.54 -2.56 -27.88
C THR A 502 12.07 -2.20 -27.91
N GLY A 503 11.67 -1.26 -27.07
CA GLY A 503 10.32 -0.70 -27.01
C GLY A 503 10.19 0.60 -27.80
N LYS A 504 9.01 0.83 -28.39
CA LYS A 504 8.64 2.11 -29.03
C LYS A 504 7.25 2.51 -28.55
N SER A 505 7.12 3.73 -28.01
CA SER A 505 5.85 4.35 -27.63
C SER A 505 5.89 5.85 -27.90
N ASP A 506 4.75 6.42 -28.25
CA ASP A 506 4.59 7.87 -28.40
C ASP A 506 4.81 8.61 -27.07
N ALA A 507 4.55 7.93 -25.93
CA ALA A 507 4.77 8.44 -24.59
C ALA A 507 6.23 8.29 -24.11
N GLY A 508 7.08 7.54 -24.85
CA GLY A 508 8.40 7.12 -24.38
C GLY A 508 8.35 5.88 -23.50
N ILE A 509 9.49 5.19 -23.34
CA ILE A 509 9.60 3.98 -22.53
C ILE A 509 10.06 4.32 -21.13
N GLU A 510 9.31 3.84 -20.13
CA GLU A 510 9.64 4.03 -18.72
C GLU A 510 10.64 2.98 -18.22
N PHE A 511 10.36 1.67 -18.44
CA PHE A 511 11.27 0.57 -18.09
C PHE A 511 10.87 -0.75 -18.75
N TYR A 512 11.77 -1.74 -18.60
CA TYR A 512 11.51 -3.16 -18.94
C TYR A 512 11.52 -4.00 -17.68
N ALA A 513 10.78 -5.11 -17.70
CA ALA A 513 10.81 -6.13 -16.66
C ALA A 513 10.99 -7.51 -17.31
N TRP A 514 11.75 -8.41 -16.66
CA TRP A 514 12.16 -9.68 -17.24
C TRP A 514 11.74 -10.86 -16.38
N ASN A 515 11.29 -11.93 -17.04
CA ASN A 515 11.07 -13.24 -16.44
C ASN A 515 11.83 -14.30 -17.26
N PHE A 516 12.83 -14.94 -16.65
CA PHE A 516 13.68 -15.93 -17.32
C PHE A 516 13.19 -17.36 -17.17
N ALA A 517 12.08 -17.57 -16.47
CA ALA A 517 11.41 -18.87 -16.31
C ALA A 517 9.89 -18.68 -16.48
N TYR A 518 9.49 -18.08 -17.60
CA TYR A 518 8.09 -17.74 -17.86
C TYR A 518 7.24 -19.00 -18.11
N GLU A 519 6.12 -19.07 -17.41
CA GLU A 519 5.08 -20.08 -17.61
C GLU A 519 3.75 -19.35 -17.87
N GLU A 520 3.08 -19.68 -18.97
CA GLU A 520 1.86 -19.01 -19.41
C GLU A 520 0.74 -19.12 -18.36
N GLU A 521 0.57 -20.30 -17.76
CA GLU A 521 -0.44 -20.55 -16.72
C GLU A 521 -0.17 -19.77 -15.41
N ALA A 522 1.10 -19.55 -15.06
CA ALA A 522 1.51 -18.82 -13.87
C ALA A 522 1.50 -17.30 -14.06
N GLY A 523 1.40 -16.84 -15.31
CA GLY A 523 1.49 -15.43 -15.66
C GLY A 523 2.90 -14.84 -15.54
N PHE A 524 3.02 -13.54 -15.78
CA PHE A 524 4.29 -12.84 -15.72
C PHE A 524 4.70 -12.50 -14.27
N LYS A 525 5.83 -13.06 -13.83
CA LYS A 525 6.45 -12.80 -12.52
C LYS A 525 7.89 -12.33 -12.72
N ALA A 526 8.13 -11.03 -12.56
CA ALA A 526 9.43 -10.46 -12.87
C ALA A 526 10.56 -10.99 -11.97
N ASP A 527 11.65 -11.43 -12.58
CA ASP A 527 12.95 -11.70 -11.93
C ASP A 527 13.76 -10.39 -11.84
N VAL A 528 13.71 -9.56 -12.89
CA VAL A 528 14.22 -8.19 -12.93
C VAL A 528 13.02 -7.27 -13.12
N MET A 529 12.73 -6.40 -12.14
CA MET A 529 11.53 -5.57 -12.14
C MET A 529 11.71 -4.23 -12.83
N ILE A 530 12.92 -3.67 -12.77
CA ILE A 530 13.25 -2.37 -13.37
C ILE A 530 14.56 -2.51 -14.13
N ASP A 531 14.48 -2.45 -15.45
CA ASP A 531 15.60 -2.34 -16.36
C ASP A 531 15.35 -1.16 -17.29
N LYS A 532 16.22 -0.15 -17.24
CA LYS A 532 16.08 1.06 -18.04
C LYS A 532 16.69 0.94 -19.44
N GLU A 533 17.55 -0.04 -19.63
CA GLU A 533 18.32 -0.22 -20.86
C GLU A 533 17.71 -1.24 -21.84
N GLY A 534 16.84 -2.11 -21.34
CA GLY A 534 16.28 -3.20 -22.12
C GLY A 534 17.30 -4.29 -22.43
N LYS A 535 18.37 -4.42 -21.61
CA LYS A 535 19.42 -5.41 -21.80
C LYS A 535 19.63 -6.26 -20.57
N GLN A 536 19.59 -7.58 -20.76
CA GLN A 536 19.87 -8.53 -19.69
C GLN A 536 20.69 -9.71 -20.20
N THR A 537 21.54 -10.23 -19.33
CA THR A 537 22.30 -11.46 -19.59
C THR A 537 21.89 -12.51 -18.57
N HIS A 538 21.54 -13.70 -19.04
CA HIS A 538 21.13 -14.80 -18.16
C HIS A 538 21.82 -16.10 -18.57
N LYS A 539 21.99 -17.02 -17.58
CA LYS A 539 22.67 -18.31 -17.77
C LYS A 539 21.69 -19.46 -17.67
N PHE A 540 21.68 -20.30 -18.71
CA PHE A 540 20.75 -21.41 -18.82
C PHE A 540 21.48 -22.75 -18.79
N ARG A 541 20.88 -23.77 -18.20
CA ARG A 541 21.24 -25.18 -18.37
C ARG A 541 20.72 -25.69 -19.71
N ALA A 542 21.22 -26.85 -20.16
CA ALA A 542 20.62 -27.51 -21.30
C ALA A 542 19.13 -27.84 -21.02
N GLY A 543 18.26 -27.56 -21.99
CA GLY A 543 16.81 -27.72 -21.84
C GLY A 543 15.98 -26.72 -22.66
N ASN A 544 14.67 -26.76 -22.47
CA ASN A 544 13.74 -25.78 -23.03
C ASN A 544 13.50 -24.67 -22.00
N HIS A 545 13.52 -23.42 -22.45
CA HIS A 545 13.34 -22.24 -21.62
C HIS A 545 12.40 -21.28 -22.30
N SER A 546 11.48 -20.69 -21.53
CA SER A 546 10.62 -19.60 -21.98
C SER A 546 11.03 -18.33 -21.23
N ILE A 547 11.37 -17.30 -21.97
CA ILE A 547 11.79 -16.01 -21.45
C ILE A 547 10.76 -14.97 -21.88
N ALA A 548 10.26 -14.20 -20.95
CA ALA A 548 9.36 -13.10 -21.23
C ALA A 548 9.97 -11.78 -20.84
N VAL A 549 9.78 -10.78 -21.67
CA VAL A 549 10.08 -9.38 -21.35
C VAL A 549 8.82 -8.54 -21.48
N LYS A 550 8.60 -7.69 -20.51
CA LYS A 550 7.51 -6.72 -20.49
C LYS A 550 8.11 -5.32 -20.62
N VAL A 551 7.58 -4.50 -21.51
CA VAL A 551 7.89 -3.07 -21.61
C VAL A 551 6.74 -2.28 -21.02
N VAL A 552 7.04 -1.22 -20.27
CA VAL A 552 6.08 -0.26 -19.72
C VAL A 552 6.46 1.12 -20.21
N ASP A 553 5.50 1.86 -20.76
CA ASP A 553 5.71 3.24 -21.21
C ASP A 553 5.33 4.26 -20.12
N ASN A 554 5.62 5.54 -20.37
CA ASN A 554 5.34 6.64 -19.42
C ASN A 554 3.84 6.88 -19.18
N ASP A 555 2.96 6.29 -20.01
CA ASP A 555 1.52 6.30 -19.81
C ASP A 555 1.02 5.10 -18.98
N GLY A 556 1.92 4.19 -18.59
CA GLY A 556 1.61 2.99 -17.82
C GLY A 556 1.08 1.84 -18.66
N LEU A 557 1.08 1.98 -19.97
CA LEU A 557 0.70 0.88 -20.87
C LEU A 557 1.85 -0.10 -21.01
N GLU A 558 1.48 -1.37 -21.19
CA GLU A 558 2.46 -2.44 -21.27
C GLU A 558 2.25 -3.36 -22.47
N SER A 559 3.36 -3.91 -22.96
CA SER A 559 3.37 -5.01 -23.91
C SER A 559 4.33 -6.10 -23.44
N LEU A 560 4.00 -7.34 -23.77
CA LEU A 560 4.74 -8.54 -23.41
C LEU A 560 5.23 -9.23 -24.68
N GLU A 561 6.49 -9.64 -24.68
CA GLU A 561 7.08 -10.48 -25.71
C GLU A 561 7.67 -11.74 -25.05
N VAL A 562 7.45 -12.89 -25.65
CA VAL A 562 7.92 -14.18 -25.15
C VAL A 562 8.77 -14.87 -26.20
N VAL A 563 9.96 -15.34 -25.81
CA VAL A 563 10.80 -16.19 -26.65
C VAL A 563 11.00 -17.54 -25.99
N LYS A 564 10.79 -18.60 -26.76
CA LYS A 564 11.06 -19.99 -26.33
C LYS A 564 12.39 -20.41 -26.93
N LEU A 565 13.32 -20.83 -26.11
CA LEU A 565 14.66 -21.25 -26.50
C LEU A 565 14.90 -22.71 -26.13
N LYS A 566 15.49 -23.46 -27.04
CA LYS A 566 16.09 -24.78 -26.77
C LYS A 566 17.60 -24.65 -26.69
N VAL A 567 18.13 -24.83 -25.49
CA VAL A 567 19.57 -24.81 -25.22
C VAL A 567 20.10 -26.26 -25.25
N ASN A 568 20.84 -26.62 -26.29
CA ASN A 568 21.42 -27.96 -26.41
C ASN A 568 22.64 -27.90 -27.35
N GLY A 569 23.79 -27.46 -26.83
CA GLY A 569 25.00 -27.24 -27.62
C GLY A 569 24.94 -26.02 -28.56
N VAL A 570 23.74 -25.73 -29.10
CA VAL A 570 23.40 -24.55 -29.92
C VAL A 570 22.08 -24.00 -29.40
N VAL A 571 21.91 -22.67 -29.40
CA VAL A 571 20.64 -22.03 -29.01
C VAL A 571 19.74 -21.93 -30.24
N LYS A 572 18.51 -22.45 -30.14
CA LYS A 572 17.50 -22.37 -31.20
C LYS A 572 16.19 -21.85 -30.64
N VAL A 573 15.51 -20.98 -31.41
CA VAL A 573 14.13 -20.61 -31.13
C VAL A 573 13.23 -21.81 -31.42
N THR A 574 12.29 -22.08 -30.51
CA THR A 574 11.25 -23.09 -30.70
C THR A 574 9.90 -22.40 -30.80
N GLU A 575 9.00 -22.87 -31.64
CA GLU A 575 7.63 -22.36 -31.78
C GLU A 575 6.80 -22.50 -30.52
#